data_22629bab18743a6a3469b86d86aa56fc
#
_entry.id   22629bab18743a6a3469b86d86aa56fc
#
_cell.length_a   1.000
_cell.length_b   1.000
_cell.length_c   1.000
_cell.angle_alpha   90.00
_cell.angle_beta   90.00
_cell.angle_gamma   90.00
#
_symmetry.space_group_name_H-M   'P 1'
#
loop_
_entity.id
_entity.type
_entity.pdbx_description
1 polymer ?
#
loop_
_entity_poly.entity_id
_entity_poly.type
_entity_poly.pdbx_seq_one_letter_code
_entity_poly.pdbx_strand_id
1 'polypeptide(L)'
;MRTLVVVLALISATLPLAAQPASFVYRLGKDTVAIDQFTRTATRLSGEMVQRNGAAVTRLQYDMTIGADGRPTGATIRRLQGDGSPPPNTFSETRFRVTADSIVREVVWPDSVQRRAFAANKAWIAWPTFVYGPTELLAAARKAGGNVDSVPALGAAGGLTYTGLSTTDGDHLRQGGGAYAMQLRFDNSNRLQSVDGAFTTNKSIAARGKGGLDIAATARGMKPTGTLSARDVARGAFGPGGIVLVDYGRPQVRERTVWGGALVPFDSVWRTGANDATHLFTTRILTLGALTVPPGTYTLWVLHTRTGTSLIINKQIGQWGTVYDPAQDLGRVSMQLTPAPAPVEEFTVAVRALGGNRGALEFAWGPSIATAPFSTSIPRP
;
A
#
# COMPACT_ATOMS: atom_id res chain seq x y z
N MET A 1 -44.54 44.09 45.66
CA MET A 1 -44.33 42.69 45.31
C MET A 1 -43.21 42.64 44.25
N ARG A 2 -42.01 42.18 44.61
CA ARG A 2 -40.88 42.01 43.71
C ARG A 2 -40.75 40.51 43.41
N THR A 3 -41.02 40.15 42.18
CA THR A 3 -40.93 38.76 41.70
C THR A 3 -39.48 38.39 41.47
N LEU A 4 -38.99 37.42 42.23
CA LEU A 4 -37.61 36.86 42.08
C LEU A 4 -37.64 35.83 40.95
N VAL A 5 -36.96 36.12 39.82
CA VAL A 5 -36.77 35.16 38.74
C VAL A 5 -35.50 34.37 39.05
N VAL A 6 -35.65 33.09 39.40
CA VAL A 6 -34.53 32.14 39.56
C VAL A 6 -34.23 31.57 38.21
N VAL A 7 -33.09 31.93 37.64
CA VAL A 7 -32.54 31.32 36.42
C VAL A 7 -31.79 30.05 36.83
N LEU A 8 -32.40 28.88 36.58
CA LEU A 8 -31.71 27.60 36.71
C LEU A 8 -30.73 27.44 35.50
N ALA A 9 -29.45 27.59 35.76
CA ALA A 9 -28.42 27.21 34.79
C ALA A 9 -28.35 25.68 34.72
N LEU A 10 -28.84 25.11 33.64
CA LEU A 10 -28.62 23.70 33.29
C LEU A 10 -27.13 23.51 32.92
N ILE A 11 -26.35 23.03 33.87
CA ILE A 11 -25.00 22.52 33.59
C ILE A 11 -25.19 21.21 32.85
N SER A 12 -25.08 21.26 31.55
CA SER A 12 -24.96 20.05 30.70
C SER A 12 -23.65 19.35 31.03
N ALA A 13 -23.70 18.42 31.98
CA ALA A 13 -22.59 17.49 32.21
C ALA A 13 -22.44 16.66 30.95
N THR A 14 -21.43 16.97 30.14
CA THR A 14 -20.98 16.09 29.05
C THR A 14 -20.46 14.82 29.70
N LEU A 15 -21.26 13.76 29.67
CA LEU A 15 -20.81 12.42 30.04
C LEU A 15 -19.54 12.11 29.24
N PRO A 16 -18.48 11.59 29.88
CA PRO A 16 -17.29 11.20 29.16
C PRO A 16 -17.68 10.18 28.07
N LEU A 17 -17.25 10.44 26.85
CA LEU A 17 -17.50 9.56 25.73
C LEU A 17 -16.99 8.18 26.13
N ALA A 18 -17.89 7.24 26.40
CA ALA A 18 -17.52 5.89 26.82
C ALA A 18 -16.54 5.32 25.80
N ALA A 19 -15.45 4.75 26.28
CA ALA A 19 -14.43 4.14 25.46
C ALA A 19 -15.06 3.06 24.56
N GLN A 20 -15.26 3.36 23.28
CA GLN A 20 -15.86 2.42 22.35
C GLN A 20 -14.72 1.72 21.60
N PRO A 21 -14.62 0.38 21.73
CA PRO A 21 -13.68 -0.37 20.95
C PRO A 21 -14.08 -0.34 19.47
N ALA A 22 -13.10 -0.18 18.61
CA ALA A 22 -13.25 -0.22 17.16
C ALA A 22 -12.19 -1.12 16.56
N SER A 23 -12.45 -1.63 15.36
CA SER A 23 -11.48 -2.40 14.60
C SER A 23 -11.42 -1.94 13.17
N PHE A 24 -10.30 -2.25 12.51
CA PHE A 24 -10.15 -2.18 11.07
C PHE A 24 -9.69 -3.53 10.55
N VAL A 25 -10.41 -4.07 9.57
CA VAL A 25 -10.06 -5.31 8.90
C VAL A 25 -9.52 -4.97 7.52
N TYR A 26 -8.27 -5.33 7.27
CA TYR A 26 -7.57 -5.07 6.03
C TYR A 26 -7.67 -6.26 5.10
N ARG A 27 -8.07 -6.00 3.88
CA ARG A 27 -8.25 -7.01 2.85
C ARG A 27 -7.41 -6.71 1.62
N LEU A 28 -6.77 -7.74 1.13
CA LEU A 28 -6.16 -7.80 -0.20
C LEU A 28 -7.03 -8.73 -1.05
N GLY A 29 -8.00 -8.17 -1.76
CA GLY A 29 -9.09 -8.96 -2.34
C GLY A 29 -9.89 -9.66 -1.25
N LYS A 30 -10.08 -10.98 -1.36
CA LYS A 30 -10.76 -11.80 -0.35
C LYS A 30 -9.96 -12.03 0.92
N ASP A 31 -8.65 -11.89 0.86
CA ASP A 31 -7.77 -12.27 1.95
C ASP A 31 -7.65 -11.19 3.01
N THR A 32 -7.88 -11.54 4.27
CA THR A 32 -7.54 -10.69 5.41
C THR A 32 -6.03 -10.70 5.60
N VAL A 33 -5.40 -9.54 5.54
CA VAL A 33 -3.93 -9.38 5.70
C VAL A 33 -3.55 -8.77 7.03
N ALA A 34 -4.42 -7.94 7.61
CA ALA A 34 -4.21 -7.39 8.95
C ALA A 34 -5.54 -7.06 9.64
N ILE A 35 -5.52 -7.01 10.94
CA ILE A 35 -6.61 -6.50 11.78
C ILE A 35 -6.00 -5.58 12.82
N ASP A 36 -6.51 -4.37 12.92
CA ASP A 36 -6.20 -3.41 13.98
C ASP A 36 -7.42 -3.25 14.88
N GLN A 37 -7.26 -3.36 16.18
CA GLN A 37 -8.31 -3.11 17.15
C GLN A 37 -7.82 -2.13 18.19
N PHE A 38 -8.64 -1.13 18.53
CA PHE A 38 -8.27 -0.11 19.48
C PHE A 38 -9.45 0.43 20.27
N THR A 39 -9.11 1.07 21.37
CA THR A 39 -10.04 1.83 22.21
C THR A 39 -9.51 3.23 22.36
N ARG A 40 -10.38 4.22 22.21
CA ARG A 40 -10.04 5.65 22.34
C ARG A 40 -10.89 6.31 23.41
N THR A 41 -10.22 7.09 24.25
CA THR A 41 -10.83 8.06 25.19
C THR A 41 -10.36 9.48 24.84
N ALA A 42 -10.74 10.47 25.61
CA ALA A 42 -10.25 11.84 25.43
C ALA A 42 -8.73 11.98 25.63
N THR A 43 -8.13 11.16 26.53
CA THR A 43 -6.74 11.28 26.96
C THR A 43 -5.85 10.09 26.59
N ARG A 44 -6.41 9.02 26.03
CA ARG A 44 -5.67 7.80 25.71
C ARG A 44 -6.23 7.10 24.50
N LEU A 45 -5.34 6.54 23.72
CA LEU A 45 -5.65 5.59 22.65
C LEU A 45 -4.76 4.37 22.84
N SER A 46 -5.34 3.19 22.95
CA SER A 46 -4.59 1.93 23.05
C SER A 46 -5.19 0.88 22.13
N GLY A 47 -4.34 0.04 21.59
CA GLY A 47 -4.78 -0.98 20.66
C GLY A 47 -3.76 -2.06 20.40
N GLU A 48 -4.19 -3.02 19.59
CA GLU A 48 -3.36 -4.10 19.13
C GLU A 48 -3.68 -4.43 17.66
N MET A 49 -2.64 -4.57 16.87
CA MET A 49 -2.72 -4.94 15.48
C MET A 49 -2.04 -6.31 15.27
N VAL A 50 -2.66 -7.16 14.48
CA VAL A 50 -2.04 -8.37 13.91
C VAL A 50 -1.94 -8.22 12.41
N GLN A 51 -0.82 -8.60 11.83
CA GLN A 51 -0.64 -8.70 10.39
C GLN A 51 0.10 -9.97 10.01
N ARG A 52 -0.20 -10.47 8.83
CA ARG A 52 0.59 -11.50 8.17
C ARG A 52 1.35 -10.90 6.99
N ASN A 53 2.61 -11.24 6.89
CA ASN A 53 3.47 -10.88 5.77
C ASN A 53 4.08 -12.15 5.14
N GLY A 54 5.01 -11.99 4.21
CA GLY A 54 5.60 -13.11 3.48
C GLY A 54 6.14 -14.22 4.37
N ALA A 55 6.86 -13.87 5.44
CA ALA A 55 7.60 -14.81 6.26
C ALA A 55 6.93 -15.11 7.61
N ALA A 56 6.11 -14.20 8.14
CA ALA A 56 5.67 -14.26 9.52
C ALA A 56 4.27 -13.67 9.74
N VAL A 57 3.70 -14.02 10.88
CA VAL A 57 2.61 -13.29 11.53
C VAL A 57 3.23 -12.46 12.63
N THR A 58 2.92 -11.18 12.66
CA THR A 58 3.44 -10.22 13.63
C THR A 58 2.31 -9.48 14.33
N ARG A 59 2.55 -9.06 15.56
CA ARG A 59 1.62 -8.27 16.37
C ARG A 59 2.29 -6.97 16.78
N LEU A 60 1.48 -5.92 16.88
CA LEU A 60 1.89 -4.63 17.43
C LEU A 60 0.90 -4.24 18.52
N GLN A 61 1.38 -4.09 19.74
CA GLN A 61 0.62 -3.46 20.80
C GLN A 61 1.05 -1.99 20.88
N TYR A 62 0.10 -1.10 21.07
CA TYR A 62 0.39 0.32 21.16
C TYR A 62 -0.49 1.01 22.20
N ASP A 63 0.13 1.98 22.83
CA ASP A 63 -0.49 2.85 23.83
C ASP A 63 -0.01 4.28 23.59
N MET A 64 -0.96 5.23 23.60
CA MET A 64 -0.70 6.63 23.33
C MET A 64 -1.44 7.50 24.34
N THR A 65 -0.74 8.44 24.94
CA THR A 65 -1.32 9.52 25.73
C THR A 65 -1.61 10.73 24.84
N ILE A 66 -2.77 11.36 25.08
CA ILE A 66 -3.29 12.47 24.29
C ILE A 66 -3.39 13.71 25.18
N GLY A 67 -2.78 14.81 24.76
CA GLY A 67 -2.87 16.10 25.43
C GLY A 67 -4.22 16.78 25.24
N ALA A 68 -4.44 17.86 25.95
CA ALA A 68 -5.66 18.66 25.88
C ALA A 68 -5.91 19.27 24.48
N ASP A 69 -4.85 19.46 23.71
CA ASP A 69 -4.90 19.93 22.31
C ASP A 69 -5.17 18.81 21.29
N GLY A 70 -5.43 17.58 21.76
CA GLY A 70 -5.68 16.40 20.94
C GLY A 70 -4.41 15.77 20.31
N ARG A 71 -3.19 16.23 20.68
CA ARG A 71 -1.95 15.72 20.15
C ARG A 71 -1.35 14.63 21.05
N PRO A 72 -0.55 13.71 20.49
CA PRO A 72 0.21 12.77 21.28
C PRO A 72 1.19 13.49 22.21
N THR A 73 1.19 13.12 23.49
CA THR A 73 2.23 13.54 24.46
C THR A 73 3.20 12.43 24.76
N GLY A 74 2.82 11.20 24.47
CA GLY A 74 3.67 10.04 24.58
C GLY A 74 3.08 8.83 23.89
N ALA A 75 3.91 7.86 23.54
CA ALA A 75 3.46 6.58 23.02
C ALA A 75 4.45 5.47 23.30
N THR A 76 3.94 4.26 23.41
CA THR A 76 4.73 3.02 23.44
C THR A 76 4.21 2.09 22.36
N ILE A 77 5.12 1.55 21.56
CA ILE A 77 4.84 0.55 20.52
C ILE A 77 5.65 -0.69 20.84
N ARG A 78 4.99 -1.83 21.07
CA ARG A 78 5.62 -3.14 21.27
C ARG A 78 5.41 -4.01 20.05
N ARG A 79 6.49 -4.63 19.60
CA ARG A 79 6.50 -5.62 18.53
C ARG A 79 6.53 -7.01 19.13
N LEU A 80 5.66 -7.89 18.64
CA LEU A 80 5.56 -9.27 19.07
C LEU A 80 5.49 -10.18 17.83
N GLN A 81 5.94 -11.40 17.99
CA GLN A 81 5.63 -12.47 17.04
C GLN A 81 4.16 -12.89 17.16
N GLY A 82 3.67 -13.72 16.27
CA GLY A 82 2.29 -14.20 16.28
C GLY A 82 1.91 -14.93 17.58
N ASP A 83 2.86 -15.60 18.21
CA ASP A 83 2.70 -16.31 19.50
C ASP A 83 2.77 -15.37 20.72
N GLY A 84 3.13 -14.11 20.51
CA GLY A 84 3.27 -13.12 21.58
C GLY A 84 4.67 -12.95 22.16
N SER A 85 5.65 -13.74 21.70
CA SER A 85 7.05 -13.58 22.10
C SER A 85 7.68 -12.33 21.46
N PRO A 86 8.74 -11.75 22.07
CA PRO A 86 9.49 -10.67 21.42
C PRO A 86 10.15 -11.15 20.11
N PRO A 87 10.31 -10.27 19.11
CA PRO A 87 10.98 -10.63 17.88
C PRO A 87 12.48 -10.84 18.13
N PRO A 88 13.10 -11.90 17.57
CA PRO A 88 14.53 -12.11 17.69
C PRO A 88 15.32 -11.11 16.84
N ASN A 89 16.50 -10.74 17.27
CA ASN A 89 17.50 -9.96 16.52
C ASN A 89 17.02 -8.61 15.97
N THR A 90 15.97 -8.04 16.57
CA THR A 90 15.47 -6.70 16.21
C THR A 90 14.90 -6.02 17.46
N PHE A 91 14.59 -4.73 17.33
CA PHE A 91 14.00 -4.00 18.46
C PHE A 91 12.57 -4.49 18.74
N SER A 92 12.28 -4.63 20.04
CA SER A 92 10.98 -5.12 20.53
C SER A 92 10.05 -4.00 20.96
N GLU A 93 10.57 -2.84 21.35
CA GLU A 93 9.77 -1.73 21.84
C GLU A 93 10.33 -0.39 21.36
N THR A 94 9.44 0.56 21.10
CA THR A 94 9.78 1.96 20.86
C THR A 94 8.91 2.82 21.78
N ARG A 95 9.56 3.74 22.52
CA ARG A 95 8.88 4.71 23.39
C ARG A 95 9.10 6.11 22.86
N PHE A 96 8.04 6.90 22.91
CA PHE A 96 8.07 8.31 22.56
C PHE A 96 7.62 9.15 23.73
N ARG A 97 8.31 10.26 23.94
CA ARG A 97 7.85 11.35 24.79
C ARG A 97 7.90 12.63 23.97
N VAL A 98 6.76 13.32 23.89
CA VAL A 98 6.60 14.55 23.12
C VAL A 98 6.55 15.71 24.09
N THR A 99 7.36 16.72 23.85
CA THR A 99 7.37 18.01 24.56
C THR A 99 6.94 19.12 23.60
N ALA A 100 6.92 20.37 24.04
CA ALA A 100 6.53 21.52 23.21
C ALA A 100 7.40 21.67 21.96
N ASP A 101 8.69 21.35 22.06
CA ASP A 101 9.72 21.64 21.07
C ASP A 101 10.54 20.43 20.62
N SER A 102 10.28 19.25 21.23
CA SER A 102 11.07 18.04 20.91
C SER A 102 10.27 16.76 21.04
N ILE A 103 10.75 15.71 20.36
CA ILE A 103 10.37 14.32 20.56
C ILE A 103 11.58 13.55 21.02
N VAL A 104 11.49 12.90 22.17
CA VAL A 104 12.50 11.93 22.65
C VAL A 104 12.00 10.54 22.28
N ARG A 105 12.80 9.80 21.52
CA ARG A 105 12.54 8.42 21.15
C ARG A 105 13.55 7.49 21.79
N GLU A 106 13.07 6.42 22.40
CA GLU A 106 13.87 5.29 22.87
C GLU A 106 13.48 4.04 22.07
N VAL A 107 14.49 3.34 21.56
CA VAL A 107 14.31 2.06 20.84
C VAL A 107 15.00 0.99 21.65
N VAL A 108 14.24 -0.02 22.06
CA VAL A 108 14.70 -1.11 22.93
C VAL A 108 15.08 -2.31 22.05
N TRP A 109 16.36 -2.61 22.02
CA TRP A 109 16.97 -3.79 21.40
C TRP A 109 17.21 -4.88 22.45
N PRO A 110 17.48 -6.14 22.08
CA PRO A 110 17.77 -7.18 23.06
C PRO A 110 18.86 -6.81 24.05
N ASP A 111 19.92 -6.16 23.61
CA ASP A 111 21.11 -5.87 24.42
C ASP A 111 21.34 -4.38 24.67
N SER A 112 20.46 -3.50 24.21
CA SER A 112 20.68 -2.06 24.31
C SER A 112 19.41 -1.23 24.23
N VAL A 113 19.48 0.01 24.69
CA VAL A 113 18.45 1.03 24.50
C VAL A 113 19.09 2.22 23.79
N GLN A 114 18.60 2.52 22.60
CA GLN A 114 19.04 3.68 21.83
C GLN A 114 18.09 4.85 22.09
N ARG A 115 18.63 5.95 22.58
CA ARG A 115 17.87 7.16 22.85
C ARG A 115 18.30 8.28 21.90
N ARG A 116 17.32 8.95 21.30
CA ARG A 116 17.55 10.11 20.43
C ARG A 116 16.47 11.18 20.65
N ALA A 117 16.90 12.42 20.72
CA ALA A 117 16.01 13.58 20.73
C ALA A 117 16.00 14.23 19.34
N PHE A 118 14.83 14.70 18.92
CA PHE A 118 14.60 15.41 17.66
C PHE A 118 13.93 16.73 17.98
N ALA A 119 14.50 17.82 17.50
CA ALA A 119 13.83 19.12 17.53
C ALA A 119 12.60 19.03 16.61
N ALA A 120 11.43 19.23 17.13
CA ALA A 120 10.18 19.07 16.38
C ALA A 120 9.06 19.89 17.02
N ASN A 121 8.74 21.01 16.41
CA ASN A 121 7.58 21.78 16.82
C ASN A 121 6.30 21.13 16.25
N LYS A 122 5.37 20.71 17.12
CA LYS A 122 4.07 20.15 16.74
C LYS A 122 4.16 18.87 15.89
N ALA A 123 5.19 18.06 16.07
CA ALA A 123 5.34 16.81 15.34
C ALA A 123 4.32 15.75 15.79
N TRP A 124 4.04 14.81 14.90
CA TRP A 124 3.24 13.62 15.13
C TRP A 124 4.10 12.38 15.16
N ILE A 125 3.58 11.33 15.77
CA ILE A 125 4.20 10.02 15.73
C ILE A 125 3.64 9.31 14.51
N ALA A 126 4.52 8.96 13.55
CA ALA A 126 4.13 8.13 12.41
C ALA A 126 3.90 6.70 12.88
N TRP A 127 2.82 6.10 12.40
CA TRP A 127 2.44 4.75 12.76
C TRP A 127 2.78 3.77 11.64
N PRO A 128 3.12 2.52 12.00
CA PRO A 128 3.31 1.48 11.00
C PRO A 128 2.07 1.30 10.13
N THR A 129 2.26 0.79 8.93
CA THR A 129 1.16 0.39 8.03
C THR A 129 0.19 -0.53 8.77
N PHE A 130 -1.10 -0.36 8.51
CA PHE A 130 -2.21 -1.09 9.13
C PHE A 130 -2.54 -0.73 10.59
N VAL A 131 -1.96 0.34 11.15
CA VAL A 131 -2.36 0.89 12.44
C VAL A 131 -3.07 2.22 12.20
N TYR A 132 -4.40 2.22 12.25
CA TYR A 132 -5.19 3.40 11.89
C TYR A 132 -5.95 4.06 13.04
N GLY A 133 -5.97 3.46 14.22
CA GLY A 133 -6.50 4.13 15.41
C GLY A 133 -5.90 5.54 15.58
N PRO A 134 -4.57 5.72 15.53
CA PRO A 134 -3.93 7.03 15.60
C PRO A 134 -4.26 8.00 14.45
N THR A 135 -4.65 7.48 13.30
CA THR A 135 -5.00 8.32 12.13
C THR A 135 -6.26 9.16 12.39
N GLU A 136 -7.16 8.69 13.26
CA GLU A 136 -8.31 9.50 13.69
C GLU A 136 -7.88 10.76 14.44
N LEU A 137 -6.82 10.68 15.25
CA LEU A 137 -6.28 11.85 15.95
C LEU A 137 -5.69 12.87 14.98
N LEU A 138 -5.00 12.37 13.96
CA LEU A 138 -4.38 13.19 12.93
C LEU A 138 -5.43 14.00 12.15
N ALA A 139 -6.55 13.40 11.81
CA ALA A 139 -7.67 14.08 11.15
C ALA A 139 -8.29 15.16 12.02
N ALA A 140 -8.51 14.87 13.31
CA ALA A 140 -9.06 15.84 14.27
C ALA A 140 -8.12 17.05 14.43
N ALA A 141 -6.82 16.81 14.54
CA ALA A 141 -5.83 17.88 14.65
C ALA A 141 -5.76 18.76 13.40
N ARG A 142 -5.92 18.16 12.22
CA ARG A 142 -6.00 18.92 10.98
C ARG A 142 -7.18 19.86 10.96
N LYS A 143 -8.35 19.40 11.36
CA LYS A 143 -9.56 20.26 11.45
C LYS A 143 -9.40 21.38 12.47
N ALA A 144 -8.74 21.12 13.59
CA ALA A 144 -8.50 22.13 14.64
C ALA A 144 -7.42 23.15 14.28
N GLY A 145 -6.48 22.80 13.43
CA GLY A 145 -5.31 23.64 13.06
C GLY A 145 -5.36 24.30 11.69
N GLY A 146 -6.46 24.17 10.94
CA GLY A 146 -6.56 24.63 9.56
C GLY A 146 -5.91 23.66 8.55
N ASN A 147 -5.91 24.01 7.26
CA ASN A 147 -5.37 23.18 6.18
C ASN A 147 -3.83 23.01 6.32
N VAL A 148 -3.41 21.91 6.90
CA VAL A 148 -2.00 21.53 6.98
C VAL A 148 -1.73 20.48 5.90
N ASP A 149 -1.09 20.88 4.81
CA ASP A 149 -0.77 19.99 3.68
C ASP A 149 0.33 19.00 4.02
N SER A 150 1.05 19.22 5.12
CA SER A 150 2.13 18.35 5.57
C SER A 150 2.23 18.36 7.10
N VAL A 151 2.31 17.16 7.68
CA VAL A 151 2.45 16.96 9.12
C VAL A 151 3.80 16.31 9.38
N PRO A 152 4.68 16.92 10.22
CA PRO A 152 5.91 16.28 10.62
C PRO A 152 5.60 15.01 11.41
N ALA A 153 6.28 13.92 11.10
CA ALA A 153 6.05 12.61 11.66
C ALA A 153 7.37 11.88 11.94
N LEU A 154 7.45 11.21 13.08
CA LEU A 154 8.62 10.43 13.49
C LEU A 154 8.28 8.94 13.50
N GLY A 155 8.96 8.16 12.64
CA GLY A 155 8.79 6.72 12.58
C GLY A 155 9.42 5.97 13.75
N ALA A 156 9.00 4.71 13.95
CA ALA A 156 9.48 3.86 15.05
C ALA A 156 10.99 3.63 15.04
N ALA A 157 11.66 3.69 13.91
CA ALA A 157 13.12 3.50 13.79
C ALA A 157 13.81 4.55 12.89
N GLY A 158 13.08 5.29 12.08
CA GLY A 158 13.63 6.29 11.15
C GLY A 158 13.90 7.66 11.74
N GLY A 159 14.23 8.62 10.92
CA GLY A 159 14.31 10.04 11.25
C GLY A 159 12.95 10.74 11.19
N LEU A 160 12.98 12.06 11.37
CA LEU A 160 11.82 12.90 11.15
C LEU A 160 11.44 12.88 9.66
N THR A 161 10.19 12.62 9.38
CA THR A 161 9.61 12.64 8.04
C THR A 161 8.39 13.55 8.00
N TYR A 162 7.78 13.69 6.84
CA TYR A 162 6.53 14.43 6.70
C TYR A 162 5.48 13.55 6.04
N THR A 163 4.28 13.57 6.57
CA THR A 163 3.13 12.90 5.98
C THR A 163 2.21 13.94 5.37
N GLY A 164 1.98 13.86 4.08
CA GLY A 164 1.03 14.72 3.38
C GLY A 164 -0.40 14.32 3.72
N LEU A 165 -1.20 15.30 4.08
CA LEU A 165 -2.65 15.18 4.25
C LEU A 165 -3.31 16.28 3.43
N SER A 166 -4.09 15.92 2.43
CA SER A 166 -4.85 16.87 1.62
C SER A 166 -6.35 16.55 1.71
N THR A 167 -7.18 17.58 1.73
CA THR A 167 -8.62 17.41 1.56
C THR A 167 -8.91 17.14 0.09
N THR A 168 -9.68 16.09 -0.21
CA THR A 168 -10.11 15.83 -1.57
C THR A 168 -11.53 16.32 -1.79
N ASP A 169 -12.42 16.03 -0.86
CA ASP A 169 -13.84 16.42 -0.91
C ASP A 169 -14.50 16.15 0.43
N GLY A 170 -15.25 17.08 0.98
CA GLY A 170 -16.08 16.94 2.16
C GLY A 170 -15.42 16.19 3.33
N ASP A 171 -15.77 14.93 3.51
CA ASP A 171 -15.34 14.03 4.57
C ASP A 171 -14.10 13.17 4.19
N HIS A 172 -13.51 13.39 3.02
CA HIS A 172 -12.36 12.63 2.54
C HIS A 172 -11.05 13.37 2.71
N LEU A 173 -10.06 12.64 3.23
CA LEU A 173 -8.66 13.04 3.26
C LEU A 173 -7.82 12.08 2.42
N ARG A 174 -6.83 12.63 1.74
CA ARG A 174 -5.80 11.86 1.06
C ARG A 174 -4.55 11.87 1.92
N GLN A 175 -4.04 10.69 2.29
CA GLN A 175 -2.79 10.52 3.03
C GLN A 175 -1.69 9.99 2.12
N GLY A 176 -0.53 10.65 2.14
CA GLY A 176 0.62 10.31 1.31
C GLY A 176 0.53 10.87 -0.10
N GLY A 177 1.46 10.46 -0.95
CA GLY A 177 1.60 10.92 -2.33
C GLY A 177 1.93 9.81 -3.32
N GLY A 178 1.74 10.10 -4.60
CA GLY A 178 2.07 9.18 -5.70
C GLY A 178 1.39 7.82 -5.55
N ALA A 179 2.15 6.76 -5.78
CA ALA A 179 1.70 5.37 -5.75
C ALA A 179 1.28 4.84 -4.37
N TYR A 180 1.46 5.62 -3.31
CA TYR A 180 1.12 5.26 -1.92
C TYR A 180 -0.02 6.09 -1.34
N ALA A 181 -0.63 6.96 -2.14
CA ALA A 181 -1.70 7.83 -1.69
C ALA A 181 -2.98 7.07 -1.37
N MET A 182 -3.36 7.02 -0.08
CA MET A 182 -4.56 6.37 0.41
C MET A 182 -5.69 7.38 0.56
N GLN A 183 -6.92 6.97 0.26
CA GLN A 183 -8.12 7.75 0.51
C GLN A 183 -8.69 7.35 1.89
N LEU A 184 -8.84 8.34 2.76
CA LEU A 184 -9.38 8.17 4.10
C LEU A 184 -10.75 8.80 4.16
N ARG A 185 -11.76 8.07 4.59
CA ARG A 185 -13.11 8.57 4.78
C ARG A 185 -13.45 8.66 6.25
N PHE A 186 -13.97 9.81 6.69
CA PHE A 186 -14.38 10.08 8.05
C PHE A 186 -15.89 10.33 8.15
N ASP A 187 -16.49 10.06 9.30
CA ASP A 187 -17.85 10.51 9.60
C ASP A 187 -17.86 11.93 10.18
N ASN A 188 -19.08 12.44 10.44
CA ASN A 188 -19.29 13.79 11.01
C ASN A 188 -18.67 13.96 12.41
N SER A 189 -18.38 12.88 13.12
CA SER A 189 -17.71 12.86 14.43
C SER A 189 -16.17 12.73 14.31
N ASN A 190 -15.61 12.85 13.11
CA ASN A 190 -14.20 12.66 12.79
C ASN A 190 -13.66 11.26 13.14
N ARG A 191 -14.51 10.23 13.06
CA ARG A 191 -14.09 8.84 13.17
C ARG A 191 -13.79 8.29 11.80
N LEU A 192 -12.61 7.71 11.62
CA LEU A 192 -12.22 7.04 10.39
C LEU A 192 -13.17 5.86 10.11
N GLN A 193 -13.77 5.83 8.92
CA GLN A 193 -14.71 4.79 8.50
C GLN A 193 -14.09 3.79 7.55
N SER A 194 -13.25 4.28 6.65
CA SER A 194 -12.57 3.41 5.68
C SER A 194 -11.26 4.00 5.22
N VAL A 195 -10.39 3.11 4.74
CA VAL A 195 -9.13 3.42 4.08
C VAL A 195 -9.12 2.69 2.76
N ASP A 196 -9.06 3.42 1.67
CA ASP A 196 -8.99 2.86 0.32
C ASP A 196 -7.58 3.04 -0.25
N GLY A 197 -6.86 1.94 -0.32
CA GLY A 197 -5.56 1.81 -0.97
C GLY A 197 -5.61 0.97 -2.24
N ALA A 198 -6.80 0.71 -2.81
CA ALA A 198 -6.97 -0.17 -3.98
C ALA A 198 -6.13 0.26 -5.19
N PHE A 199 -5.95 1.57 -5.38
CA PHE A 199 -5.13 2.13 -6.46
C PHE A 199 -3.68 2.40 -6.08
N THR A 200 -3.28 2.03 -4.85
CA THR A 200 -1.89 2.13 -4.38
C THR A 200 -1.10 0.87 -4.72
N THR A 201 0.20 0.91 -4.46
CA THR A 201 1.07 -0.28 -4.52
C THR A 201 0.57 -1.41 -3.61
N ASN A 202 0.01 -1.09 -2.45
CA ASN A 202 -0.45 -2.09 -1.47
C ASN A 202 -1.76 -2.78 -1.86
N LYS A 203 -2.59 -2.14 -2.71
CA LYS A 203 -3.86 -2.70 -3.21
C LYS A 203 -4.82 -3.17 -2.11
N SER A 204 -4.72 -2.60 -0.91
CA SER A 204 -5.51 -3.00 0.26
C SER A 204 -6.64 -2.02 0.56
N ILE A 205 -7.71 -2.55 1.10
CA ILE A 205 -8.86 -1.77 1.57
C ILE A 205 -9.10 -2.14 3.04
N ALA A 206 -9.42 -1.16 3.86
CA ALA A 206 -9.83 -1.38 5.23
C ALA A 206 -11.17 -0.71 5.52
N ALA A 207 -12.00 -1.37 6.29
CA ALA A 207 -13.26 -0.84 6.76
C ALA A 207 -13.32 -0.92 8.30
N ARG A 208 -13.98 0.09 8.89
CA ARG A 208 -14.26 0.12 10.34
C ARG A 208 -15.24 -0.98 10.69
N GLY A 209 -14.94 -1.72 11.75
CA GLY A 209 -15.79 -2.72 12.35
C GLY A 209 -16.00 -2.46 13.84
N LYS A 210 -16.82 -3.30 14.46
CA LYS A 210 -16.96 -3.33 15.92
C LYS A 210 -15.70 -3.91 16.54
N GLY A 211 -15.31 -3.42 17.72
CA GLY A 211 -14.27 -4.03 18.53
C GLY A 211 -14.73 -5.34 19.19
N GLY A 212 -13.89 -5.90 20.07
CA GLY A 212 -14.18 -7.14 20.78
C GLY A 212 -13.56 -8.38 20.13
N LEU A 213 -12.62 -8.17 19.21
CA LEU A 213 -11.85 -9.24 18.58
C LEU A 213 -10.73 -9.72 19.53
N ASP A 214 -10.53 -11.03 19.63
CA ASP A 214 -9.33 -11.59 20.26
C ASP A 214 -8.19 -11.61 19.24
N ILE A 215 -7.36 -10.57 19.28
CA ILE A 215 -6.23 -10.43 18.37
C ILE A 215 -5.20 -11.54 18.58
N ALA A 216 -5.01 -12.01 19.82
CA ALA A 216 -4.08 -13.09 20.10
C ALA A 216 -4.56 -14.42 19.52
N ALA A 217 -5.85 -14.75 19.67
CA ALA A 217 -6.44 -15.91 19.03
C ALA A 217 -6.40 -15.82 17.51
N THR A 218 -6.70 -14.63 16.97
CA THR A 218 -6.61 -14.35 15.53
C THR A 218 -5.21 -14.60 15.01
N ALA A 219 -4.17 -14.09 15.72
CA ALA A 219 -2.77 -14.28 15.35
C ALA A 219 -2.37 -15.76 15.30
N ARG A 220 -2.81 -16.55 16.27
CA ARG A 220 -2.56 -18.02 16.27
C ARG A 220 -3.19 -18.74 15.10
N GLY A 221 -4.34 -18.27 14.61
CA GLY A 221 -5.04 -18.85 13.45
C GLY A 221 -4.51 -18.37 12.10
N MET A 222 -3.79 -17.27 12.06
CA MET A 222 -3.23 -16.73 10.82
C MET A 222 -2.00 -17.54 10.37
N LYS A 223 -1.81 -17.61 9.05
CA LYS A 223 -0.59 -18.16 8.43
C LYS A 223 0.13 -17.04 7.68
N PRO A 224 1.46 -17.07 7.58
CA PRO A 224 2.20 -16.17 6.69
C PRO A 224 1.63 -16.20 5.27
N THR A 225 1.76 -15.10 4.55
CA THR A 225 1.24 -15.02 3.17
C THR A 225 2.09 -15.77 2.16
N GLY A 226 3.30 -16.18 2.53
CA GLY A 226 4.32 -16.61 1.58
C GLY A 226 4.82 -15.42 0.73
N THR A 227 5.59 -15.72 -0.29
CA THR A 227 6.07 -14.69 -1.23
C THR A 227 4.90 -14.21 -2.08
N LEU A 228 4.41 -13.00 -1.79
CA LEU A 228 3.38 -12.38 -2.62
C LEU A 228 4.00 -11.96 -3.95
N SER A 229 3.32 -12.34 -5.06
CA SER A 229 3.76 -11.96 -6.41
C SER A 229 5.21 -12.34 -6.69
N ALA A 230 5.55 -13.61 -6.47
CA ALA A 230 6.87 -14.15 -6.78
C ALA A 230 7.28 -13.80 -8.21
N ARG A 231 8.58 -13.60 -8.44
CA ARG A 231 9.09 -13.37 -9.79
C ARG A 231 9.19 -14.69 -10.56
N ASP A 232 9.02 -14.57 -11.87
CA ASP A 232 9.15 -15.66 -12.82
C ASP A 232 9.75 -15.15 -14.14
N VAL A 233 10.18 -16.05 -14.97
CA VAL A 233 10.83 -15.74 -16.26
C VAL A 233 10.16 -16.52 -17.38
N ALA A 234 9.55 -15.80 -18.32
CA ALA A 234 9.09 -16.35 -19.58
C ALA A 234 10.19 -16.24 -20.63
N ARG A 235 10.44 -17.33 -21.38
CA ARG A 235 11.50 -17.39 -22.39
C ARG A 235 11.00 -17.99 -23.69
N GLY A 236 11.39 -17.38 -24.81
CA GLY A 236 11.23 -17.90 -26.16
C GLY A 236 12.57 -17.94 -26.91
N ALA A 237 12.75 -18.95 -27.76
CA ALA A 237 13.93 -19.10 -28.64
C ALA A 237 13.55 -18.88 -30.11
N PHE A 238 14.35 -18.10 -30.84
CA PHE A 238 14.06 -17.66 -32.20
C PHE A 238 15.32 -17.85 -33.07
N GLY A 239 15.53 -19.08 -33.48
CA GLY A 239 16.74 -19.49 -34.23
C GLY A 239 18.02 -19.50 -33.37
N PRO A 240 19.18 -19.82 -33.96
CA PRO A 240 20.44 -19.90 -33.23
C PRO A 240 20.81 -18.59 -32.55
N GLY A 241 20.99 -18.60 -31.21
CA GLY A 241 21.31 -17.42 -30.41
C GLY A 241 20.20 -16.38 -30.26
N GLY A 242 19.02 -16.61 -30.84
CA GLY A 242 17.86 -15.73 -30.69
C GLY A 242 17.08 -16.00 -29.39
N ILE A 243 17.10 -15.06 -28.47
CA ILE A 243 16.41 -15.19 -27.17
C ILE A 243 15.53 -13.96 -26.97
N VAL A 244 14.30 -14.19 -26.56
CA VAL A 244 13.40 -13.20 -25.97
C VAL A 244 13.03 -13.69 -24.59
N LEU A 245 13.20 -12.85 -23.58
CA LEU A 245 12.98 -13.17 -22.18
C LEU A 245 12.18 -12.07 -21.52
N VAL A 246 11.21 -12.45 -20.69
CA VAL A 246 10.46 -11.51 -19.84
C VAL A 246 10.59 -11.95 -18.40
N ASP A 247 11.20 -11.10 -17.56
CA ASP A 247 11.28 -11.26 -16.10
C ASP A 247 10.21 -10.38 -15.45
N TYR A 248 9.31 -10.99 -14.66
CA TYR A 248 8.11 -10.34 -14.17
C TYR A 248 7.64 -10.85 -12.82
N GLY A 249 6.94 -10.00 -12.05
CA GLY A 249 6.23 -10.42 -10.84
C GLY A 249 4.85 -10.96 -11.17
N ARG A 250 4.39 -11.99 -10.44
CA ARG A 250 3.15 -12.74 -10.67
C ARG A 250 2.06 -12.40 -9.63
N PRO A 251 1.33 -11.27 -9.74
CA PRO A 251 0.23 -10.97 -8.84
C PRO A 251 -0.95 -11.91 -9.06
N GLN A 252 -1.73 -12.15 -7.98
CA GLN A 252 -2.95 -12.95 -7.99
C GLN A 252 -4.20 -12.07 -8.08
N VAL A 253 -5.26 -12.59 -8.69
CA VAL A 253 -6.57 -11.91 -8.81
C VAL A 253 -7.23 -11.72 -7.45
N ARG A 254 -7.29 -12.77 -6.63
CA ARG A 254 -7.93 -12.76 -5.30
C ARG A 254 -9.36 -12.21 -5.33
N GLU A 255 -10.15 -12.66 -6.31
CA GLU A 255 -11.55 -12.24 -6.54
C GLU A 255 -11.73 -10.74 -6.87
N ARG A 256 -10.69 -10.07 -7.34
CA ARG A 256 -10.79 -8.65 -7.80
C ARG A 256 -10.99 -8.59 -9.32
N THR A 257 -11.63 -7.52 -9.78
CA THR A 257 -11.68 -7.21 -11.22
C THR A 257 -10.28 -6.83 -11.71
N VAL A 258 -9.82 -7.51 -12.77
CA VAL A 258 -8.50 -7.23 -13.37
C VAL A 258 -8.60 -6.05 -14.32
N TRP A 259 -9.12 -6.28 -15.51
CA TRP A 259 -9.16 -5.29 -16.58
C TRP A 259 -10.28 -4.26 -16.33
N GLY A 260 -9.91 -2.99 -16.28
CA GLY A 260 -10.81 -1.89 -15.92
C GLY A 260 -11.12 -1.77 -14.42
N GLY A 261 -10.61 -2.69 -13.59
CA GLY A 261 -10.71 -2.63 -12.12
C GLY A 261 -9.47 -2.03 -11.47
N ALA A 262 -9.36 -2.16 -10.16
CA ALA A 262 -8.24 -1.61 -9.39
C ALA A 262 -6.87 -2.24 -9.73
N LEU A 263 -6.84 -3.43 -10.34
CA LEU A 263 -5.59 -4.10 -10.71
C LEU A 263 -4.98 -3.52 -11.98
N VAL A 264 -5.77 -3.35 -13.02
CA VAL A 264 -5.41 -2.71 -14.30
C VAL A 264 -6.47 -1.65 -14.60
N PRO A 265 -6.36 -0.44 -14.00
CA PRO A 265 -7.36 0.61 -14.16
C PRO A 265 -7.44 1.11 -15.61
N PHE A 266 -8.62 1.58 -16.00
CA PHE A 266 -8.75 2.30 -17.27
C PHE A 266 -7.91 3.59 -17.24
N ASP A 267 -7.38 3.94 -18.40
CA ASP A 267 -6.66 5.19 -18.68
C ASP A 267 -5.46 5.46 -17.75
N SER A 268 -4.95 4.40 -17.10
CA SER A 268 -3.78 4.45 -16.22
C SER A 268 -2.74 3.42 -16.65
N VAL A 269 -1.48 3.82 -16.67
CA VAL A 269 -0.36 2.92 -17.02
C VAL A 269 -0.14 1.92 -15.88
N TRP A 270 -0.21 0.64 -16.22
CA TRP A 270 0.03 -0.46 -15.31
C TRP A 270 1.40 -1.10 -15.57
N ARG A 271 2.11 -1.44 -14.49
CA ARG A 271 3.48 -2.02 -14.49
C ARG A 271 3.60 -3.44 -15.05
N THR A 272 2.57 -4.00 -15.65
CA THR A 272 2.56 -5.33 -16.30
C THR A 272 3.10 -6.44 -15.38
N GLY A 273 2.71 -6.41 -14.10
CA GLY A 273 3.21 -7.34 -13.08
C GLY A 273 3.08 -6.77 -11.67
N ALA A 274 4.03 -7.09 -10.80
CA ALA A 274 4.08 -6.65 -9.41
C ALA A 274 5.52 -6.40 -8.94
N ASN A 275 5.67 -5.61 -7.88
CA ASN A 275 6.94 -5.23 -7.25
C ASN A 275 7.82 -4.45 -8.23
N ASP A 276 9.02 -4.94 -8.56
CA ASP A 276 9.88 -4.34 -9.57
C ASP A 276 9.23 -4.34 -10.94
N ALA A 277 9.64 -3.43 -11.81
CA ALA A 277 9.17 -3.36 -13.18
C ALA A 277 9.38 -4.68 -13.92
N THR A 278 8.49 -5.00 -14.86
CA THR A 278 8.64 -6.15 -15.76
C THR A 278 9.66 -5.83 -16.82
N HIS A 279 10.67 -6.65 -16.96
CA HIS A 279 11.77 -6.46 -17.92
C HIS A 279 11.62 -7.36 -19.13
N LEU A 280 11.82 -6.79 -20.31
CA LEU A 280 11.99 -7.50 -21.58
C LEU A 280 13.48 -7.48 -21.94
N PHE A 281 14.05 -8.64 -22.20
CA PHE A 281 15.38 -8.76 -22.79
C PHE A 281 15.28 -9.46 -24.16
N THR A 282 15.98 -8.95 -25.15
CA THR A 282 16.05 -9.57 -26.48
C THR A 282 17.43 -9.48 -27.09
N THR A 283 17.90 -10.58 -27.70
CA THR A 283 19.12 -10.62 -28.54
C THR A 283 18.81 -10.39 -30.02
N ARG A 284 17.52 -10.23 -30.36
CA ARG A 284 17.04 -10.00 -31.74
C ARG A 284 16.41 -8.63 -31.84
N ILE A 285 16.38 -8.09 -33.04
CA ILE A 285 15.45 -7.00 -33.33
C ILE A 285 14.05 -7.59 -33.30
N LEU A 286 13.14 -6.97 -32.52
CA LEU A 286 11.71 -7.31 -32.54
C LEU A 286 10.98 -6.26 -33.35
N THR A 287 10.06 -6.70 -34.22
CA THR A 287 9.12 -5.82 -34.92
C THR A 287 7.72 -6.13 -34.42
N LEU A 288 7.11 -5.18 -33.70
CA LEU A 288 5.74 -5.26 -33.17
C LEU A 288 4.87 -4.22 -33.92
N GLY A 289 4.08 -4.64 -34.89
CA GLY A 289 3.41 -3.71 -35.79
C GLY A 289 4.41 -2.80 -36.49
N ALA A 290 4.31 -1.49 -36.30
CA ALA A 290 5.26 -0.50 -36.85
C ALA A 290 6.46 -0.22 -35.93
N LEU A 291 6.48 -0.74 -34.69
CA LEU A 291 7.54 -0.48 -33.74
C LEU A 291 8.70 -1.46 -33.92
N THR A 292 9.89 -0.91 -34.07
CA THR A 292 11.16 -1.67 -34.07
C THR A 292 11.82 -1.54 -32.70
N VAL A 293 12.11 -2.68 -32.07
CA VAL A 293 12.80 -2.79 -30.78
C VAL A 293 14.17 -3.41 -31.00
N PRO A 294 15.26 -2.65 -30.90
CA PRO A 294 16.62 -3.17 -31.00
C PRO A 294 16.94 -4.24 -29.96
N PRO A 295 17.99 -5.05 -30.14
CA PRO A 295 18.52 -5.90 -29.06
C PRO A 295 18.85 -5.08 -27.82
N GLY A 296 18.47 -5.58 -26.64
CA GLY A 296 18.68 -4.86 -25.39
C GLY A 296 17.71 -5.26 -24.30
N THR A 297 17.70 -4.46 -23.24
CA THR A 297 16.81 -4.59 -22.10
C THR A 297 15.87 -3.38 -22.02
N TYR A 298 14.62 -3.64 -21.74
CA TYR A 298 13.54 -2.67 -21.68
C TYR A 298 12.61 -2.99 -20.51
N THR A 299 11.72 -2.07 -20.15
CA THR A 299 10.59 -2.41 -19.29
C THR A 299 9.26 -2.37 -20.05
N LEU A 300 8.35 -3.22 -19.61
CA LEU A 300 7.02 -3.39 -20.21
C LEU A 300 5.95 -2.75 -19.33
N TRP A 301 5.08 -1.99 -19.97
CA TRP A 301 3.93 -1.36 -19.32
C TRP A 301 2.68 -1.57 -20.18
N VAL A 302 1.52 -1.59 -19.56
CA VAL A 302 0.25 -1.71 -20.28
C VAL A 302 -0.61 -0.49 -19.98
N LEU A 303 -1.16 0.10 -21.02
CA LEU A 303 -2.26 1.06 -20.95
C LEU A 303 -3.53 0.40 -21.44
N HIS A 304 -4.51 0.26 -20.54
CA HIS A 304 -5.83 -0.27 -20.84
C HIS A 304 -6.84 0.87 -20.85
N THR A 305 -7.54 1.05 -21.96
CA THR A 305 -8.58 2.06 -22.13
C THR A 305 -9.91 1.40 -22.48
N ARG A 306 -10.98 2.16 -22.50
CA ARG A 306 -12.29 1.65 -22.92
C ARG A 306 -12.34 1.25 -24.41
N THR A 307 -11.41 1.75 -25.21
CA THR A 307 -11.36 1.53 -26.66
C THR A 307 -10.25 0.57 -27.10
N GLY A 308 -9.35 0.16 -26.19
CA GLY A 308 -8.28 -0.75 -26.56
C GLY A 308 -7.22 -0.93 -25.47
N THR A 309 -6.33 -1.85 -25.72
CA THR A 309 -5.20 -2.16 -24.83
C THR A 309 -3.90 -1.99 -25.62
N SER A 310 -2.90 -1.34 -25.00
CA SER A 310 -1.60 -1.10 -25.63
C SER A 310 -0.48 -1.59 -24.72
N LEU A 311 0.51 -2.24 -25.31
CA LEU A 311 1.81 -2.51 -24.70
C LEU A 311 2.72 -1.31 -24.94
N ILE A 312 3.36 -0.84 -23.89
CA ILE A 312 4.38 0.22 -23.93
C ILE A 312 5.73 -0.44 -23.68
N ILE A 313 6.67 -0.18 -24.55
CA ILE A 313 8.07 -0.59 -24.39
C ILE A 313 8.86 0.65 -24.02
N ASN A 314 9.49 0.62 -22.83
CA ASN A 314 10.17 1.77 -22.23
C ASN A 314 11.66 1.45 -22.02
N LYS A 315 12.53 2.42 -22.26
CA LYS A 315 13.98 2.29 -22.18
C LYS A 315 14.55 2.34 -20.77
N GLN A 316 13.74 2.74 -19.79
CA GLN A 316 14.15 2.74 -18.38
C GLN A 316 14.24 1.31 -17.86
N ILE A 317 15.28 1.00 -17.07
CA ILE A 317 15.52 -0.34 -16.51
C ILE A 317 15.89 -0.24 -15.02
N GLY A 318 15.60 -1.33 -14.27
CA GLY A 318 16.02 -1.46 -12.87
C GLY A 318 15.19 -0.67 -11.85
N GLN A 319 14.11 -0.02 -12.28
CA GLN A 319 13.25 0.76 -11.40
C GLN A 319 12.16 -0.10 -10.70
N TRP A 320 11.65 0.43 -9.62
CA TRP A 320 10.44 -0.09 -9.02
C TRP A 320 9.23 0.07 -9.95
N GLY A 321 8.34 -0.92 -9.97
CA GLY A 321 7.23 -1.00 -10.93
C GLY A 321 6.18 0.10 -10.86
N THR A 322 6.28 1.08 -10.00
CA THR A 322 5.44 2.28 -10.00
C THR A 322 6.18 3.55 -10.41
N VAL A 323 7.44 3.41 -10.77
CA VAL A 323 8.28 4.50 -11.28
C VAL A 323 8.30 4.42 -12.81
N TYR A 324 7.36 5.12 -13.45
CA TYR A 324 7.22 5.16 -14.91
C TYR A 324 7.57 6.56 -15.41
N ASP A 325 8.50 6.62 -16.36
CA ASP A 325 8.87 7.85 -17.07
C ASP A 325 8.43 7.76 -18.55
N PRO A 326 7.37 8.47 -18.94
CA PRO A 326 6.88 8.44 -20.32
C PRO A 326 7.87 9.02 -21.34
N ALA A 327 8.85 9.84 -20.91
CA ALA A 327 9.89 10.36 -21.79
C ALA A 327 10.87 9.25 -22.27
N GLN A 328 10.88 8.11 -21.58
CA GLN A 328 11.69 6.96 -21.95
C GLN A 328 10.92 5.94 -22.81
N ASP A 329 9.67 6.20 -23.20
CA ASP A 329 8.95 5.31 -24.10
C ASP A 329 9.70 5.16 -25.42
N LEU A 330 10.01 3.91 -25.79
CA LEU A 330 10.48 3.58 -27.13
C LEU A 330 9.32 3.63 -28.12
N GLY A 331 8.15 3.16 -27.68
CA GLY A 331 6.91 3.19 -28.45
C GLY A 331 5.81 2.36 -27.83
N ARG A 332 4.65 2.42 -28.48
CA ARG A 332 3.42 1.73 -28.04
C ARG A 332 2.86 0.89 -29.18
N VAL A 333 2.37 -0.29 -28.85
CA VAL A 333 1.75 -1.20 -29.83
C VAL A 333 0.41 -1.70 -29.32
N SER A 334 -0.56 -1.82 -30.22
CA SER A 334 -1.87 -2.37 -29.86
C SER A 334 -1.76 -3.83 -29.48
N MET A 335 -2.50 -4.24 -28.46
CA MET A 335 -2.64 -5.62 -28.03
C MET A 335 -4.05 -6.09 -28.33
N GLN A 336 -4.19 -7.35 -28.71
CA GLN A 336 -5.48 -8.01 -28.80
C GLN A 336 -5.85 -8.58 -27.45
N LEU A 337 -6.96 -8.15 -26.88
CA LEU A 337 -7.51 -8.70 -25.63
C LEU A 337 -8.59 -9.73 -25.98
N THR A 338 -8.37 -10.99 -25.62
CA THR A 338 -9.28 -12.11 -25.89
C THR A 338 -9.68 -12.83 -24.61
N PRO A 339 -10.84 -13.48 -24.55
CA PRO A 339 -11.20 -14.32 -23.43
C PRO A 339 -10.17 -15.44 -23.22
N ALA A 340 -9.79 -15.69 -21.97
CA ALA A 340 -9.00 -16.86 -21.61
C ALA A 340 -9.90 -18.11 -21.61
N PRO A 341 -9.39 -19.30 -21.98
CA PRO A 341 -10.16 -20.56 -21.94
C PRO A 341 -10.68 -20.90 -20.54
N ALA A 342 -9.96 -20.50 -19.52
CA ALA A 342 -10.35 -20.55 -18.10
C ALA A 342 -9.76 -19.34 -17.38
N PRO A 343 -10.39 -18.85 -16.30
CA PRO A 343 -9.84 -17.74 -15.51
C PRO A 343 -8.44 -18.05 -14.99
N VAL A 344 -7.51 -17.11 -15.21
CA VAL A 344 -6.11 -17.21 -14.78
C VAL A 344 -5.92 -16.45 -13.48
N GLU A 345 -5.79 -17.17 -12.37
CA GLU A 345 -5.66 -16.57 -11.04
C GLU A 345 -4.36 -15.82 -10.86
N GLU A 346 -3.26 -16.35 -11.36
CA GLU A 346 -1.93 -15.77 -11.21
C GLU A 346 -1.44 -15.20 -12.55
N PHE A 347 -1.09 -13.92 -12.56
CA PHE A 347 -0.57 -13.27 -13.76
C PHE A 347 0.55 -14.06 -14.40
N THR A 348 0.40 -14.41 -15.66
CA THR A 348 1.33 -15.26 -16.38
C THR A 348 1.71 -14.62 -17.71
N VAL A 349 3.00 -14.50 -17.95
CA VAL A 349 3.56 -14.07 -19.23
C VAL A 349 4.05 -15.30 -20.00
N ALA A 350 3.79 -15.34 -21.30
CA ALA A 350 4.37 -16.32 -22.20
C ALA A 350 5.03 -15.64 -23.39
N VAL A 351 6.19 -16.15 -23.79
CA VAL A 351 6.86 -15.80 -25.05
C VAL A 351 6.65 -16.97 -26.01
N ARG A 352 5.64 -16.84 -26.89
CA ARG A 352 5.25 -17.90 -27.83
C ARG A 352 6.07 -17.84 -29.11
N ALA A 353 6.64 -18.95 -29.54
CA ALA A 353 7.17 -19.12 -30.89
C ALA A 353 6.04 -19.64 -31.80
N LEU A 354 5.77 -18.91 -32.87
CA LEU A 354 4.67 -19.20 -33.82
C LEU A 354 5.20 -19.77 -35.17
N GLY A 355 6.46 -20.22 -35.17
CA GLY A 355 7.14 -20.76 -36.32
C GLY A 355 7.91 -19.70 -37.11
N GLY A 356 9.08 -20.11 -37.66
CA GLY A 356 10.00 -19.21 -38.33
C GLY A 356 10.54 -18.12 -37.39
N ASN A 357 10.43 -16.88 -37.84
CA ASN A 357 10.81 -15.70 -37.05
C ASN A 357 9.64 -15.01 -36.33
N ARG A 358 8.47 -15.62 -36.29
CA ARG A 358 7.27 -15.04 -35.67
C ARG A 358 7.11 -15.49 -34.23
N GLY A 359 6.67 -14.59 -33.37
CA GLY A 359 6.33 -14.83 -31.99
C GLY A 359 5.20 -13.96 -31.46
N ALA A 360 4.83 -14.18 -30.23
CA ALA A 360 3.88 -13.32 -29.51
C ALA A 360 4.28 -13.22 -28.03
N LEU A 361 4.10 -12.04 -27.45
CA LEU A 361 4.05 -11.83 -26.02
C LEU A 361 2.59 -11.97 -25.59
N GLU A 362 2.33 -12.91 -24.70
CA GLU A 362 1.00 -13.14 -24.13
C GLU A 362 1.00 -12.81 -22.63
N PHE A 363 -0.01 -12.10 -22.18
CA PHE A 363 -0.20 -11.68 -20.81
C PHE A 363 -1.57 -12.19 -20.34
N ALA A 364 -1.58 -13.30 -19.64
CA ALA A 364 -2.81 -13.95 -19.17
C ALA A 364 -3.09 -13.57 -17.73
N TRP A 365 -4.27 -12.99 -17.46
CA TRP A 365 -4.69 -12.66 -16.11
C TRP A 365 -6.21 -12.46 -16.00
N GLY A 366 -6.80 -13.05 -14.95
CA GLY A 366 -8.25 -13.06 -14.79
C GLY A 366 -8.94 -13.73 -15.97
N PRO A 367 -9.98 -13.10 -16.55
CA PRO A 367 -10.78 -13.70 -17.64
C PRO A 367 -10.16 -13.53 -19.02
N SER A 368 -8.98 -12.91 -19.18
CA SER A 368 -8.48 -12.49 -20.50
C SER A 368 -7.00 -12.74 -20.71
N ILE A 369 -6.62 -12.85 -21.98
CA ILE A 369 -5.25 -12.87 -22.47
C ILE A 369 -5.06 -11.66 -23.38
N ALA A 370 -4.08 -10.82 -23.07
CA ALA A 370 -3.64 -9.72 -23.93
C ALA A 370 -2.44 -10.18 -24.75
N THR A 371 -2.48 -10.06 -26.08
CA THR A 371 -1.49 -10.59 -26.98
C THR A 371 -0.87 -9.48 -27.85
N ALA A 372 0.46 -9.42 -27.88
CA ALA A 372 1.24 -8.57 -28.78
C ALA A 372 2.09 -9.45 -29.71
N PRO A 373 1.69 -9.64 -30.97
CA PRO A 373 2.48 -10.40 -31.94
C PRO A 373 3.73 -9.62 -32.35
N PHE A 374 4.82 -10.37 -32.64
CA PHE A 374 6.06 -9.80 -33.14
C PHE A 374 6.73 -10.73 -34.17
N SER A 375 7.63 -10.15 -34.95
CA SER A 375 8.61 -10.90 -35.69
C SER A 375 10.02 -10.57 -35.24
N THR A 376 10.96 -11.48 -35.46
CA THR A 376 12.37 -11.29 -35.10
C THR A 376 13.24 -11.19 -36.33
N SER A 377 14.32 -10.39 -36.26
CA SER A 377 15.37 -10.39 -37.26
C SER A 377 16.76 -10.30 -36.60
N ILE A 378 17.78 -10.75 -37.33
CA ILE A 378 19.16 -10.68 -36.87
C ILE A 378 19.63 -9.22 -37.00
N PRO A 379 20.28 -8.64 -35.98
CA PRO A 379 20.96 -7.36 -36.16
C PRO A 379 21.94 -7.44 -37.31
N ARG A 380 21.92 -6.47 -38.20
CA ARG A 380 22.98 -6.36 -39.20
C ARG A 380 24.24 -5.85 -38.51
N PRO A 381 25.42 -6.41 -38.86
CA PRO A 381 26.71 -5.96 -38.30
C PRO A 381 26.98 -4.49 -38.60
#